data_bafeab36ca896905b7b703af27bf414d
#
_entry.id   bafeab36ca896905b7b703af27bf414d
#
_cell.length_a   1.000
_cell.length_b   1.000
_cell.length_c   1.000
_cell.angle_alpha   90.00
_cell.angle_beta   90.00
_cell.angle_gamma   90.00
#
_symmetry.space_group_name_H-M   'P 1'
#
loop_
_entity.id
_entity.type
_entity.pdbx_description
1 polymer ?
#
loop_
_entity_poly.entity_id
_entity_poly.type
_entity_poly.pdbx_seq_one_letter_code
_entity_poly.pdbx_strand_id
1 'polypeptide(L)'
;MRYKRSHLIGLFAALLVLVTILGEGILLVIKEDHASAGSTEGAAYHFQGTDQPQATRSHKYHTNLNHKQTLILVNKDHALPKGYSVQLKTLKNGIQVAKVIYPHLRDMWFDCEAANPNYSINVVSGYRTRQKQTILLSEEIRKNERTGMSYRSAKKDALRSVAPADYSEHETGLCVDITASDHLQLDRGQAQTPENQWLRKHCADYGFILRYPKHKEKVTGYMYESWHFRYVGKKAAKKIMREKITLEEYLQE
;
A
#
# COMPACT_ATOMS: atom_id res chain seq x y z
N MET A 1 12.40 -64.28 18.58
CA MET A 1 12.88 -63.17 19.41
C MET A 1 12.19 -61.90 19.04
N ARG A 2 11.33 -61.37 19.93
CA ARG A 2 10.55 -60.16 19.72
C ARG A 2 11.33 -58.99 20.36
N TYR A 3 11.60 -57.90 19.60
CA TYR A 3 12.11 -56.66 20.14
C TYR A 3 11.02 -55.60 20.18
N LYS A 4 10.70 -55.14 21.38
CA LYS A 4 9.72 -54.10 21.66
C LYS A 4 10.32 -52.71 21.31
N ARG A 5 9.59 -51.90 20.56
CA ARG A 5 9.84 -50.46 20.41
C ARG A 5 9.22 -49.74 21.60
N SER A 6 10.05 -49.06 22.38
CA SER A 6 9.62 -48.12 23.42
C SER A 6 9.53 -46.70 22.84
N HIS A 7 8.37 -46.10 22.99
CA HIS A 7 8.16 -44.69 22.68
C HIS A 7 8.78 -43.81 23.76
N LEU A 8 9.66 -42.87 23.38
CA LEU A 8 10.17 -41.83 24.27
C LEU A 8 9.32 -40.57 23.99
N ILE A 9 8.45 -40.24 24.95
CA ILE A 9 7.71 -38.98 24.98
C ILE A 9 8.59 -37.99 25.72
N GLY A 10 9.13 -37.00 25.03
CA GLY A 10 9.87 -35.90 25.63
C GLY A 10 8.92 -34.85 26.23
N LEU A 11 8.86 -34.79 27.54
CA LEU A 11 8.20 -33.75 28.33
C LEU A 11 9.11 -32.51 28.32
N PHE A 12 8.68 -31.42 27.75
CA PHE A 12 9.27 -30.11 28.01
C PHE A 12 8.61 -29.51 29.26
N ALA A 13 9.35 -29.52 30.36
CA ALA A 13 8.96 -28.84 31.58
C ALA A 13 9.22 -27.34 31.44
N ALA A 14 8.16 -26.52 31.58
CA ALA A 14 8.29 -25.09 31.75
C ALA A 14 8.83 -24.78 33.16
N LEU A 15 9.99 -24.16 33.25
CA LEU A 15 10.58 -23.71 34.52
C LEU A 15 9.94 -22.36 34.91
N LEU A 16 9.04 -22.40 35.87
CA LEU A 16 8.47 -21.23 36.53
C LEU A 16 9.43 -20.82 37.66
N VAL A 17 10.18 -19.74 37.50
CA VAL A 17 10.98 -19.15 38.57
C VAL A 17 10.17 -18.08 39.26
N LEU A 18 9.66 -18.40 40.44
CA LEU A 18 9.02 -17.44 41.34
C LEU A 18 10.11 -16.83 42.23
N VAL A 19 10.46 -15.57 42.02
CA VAL A 19 11.32 -14.83 42.97
C VAL A 19 10.46 -13.80 43.68
N THR A 20 10.16 -14.08 44.97
CA THR A 20 9.60 -13.10 45.88
C THR A 20 10.73 -12.39 46.61
N ILE A 21 10.87 -11.10 46.39
CA ILE A 21 11.69 -10.21 47.21
C ILE A 21 10.76 -9.12 47.79
N LEU A 22 10.66 -9.13 49.11
CA LEU A 22 10.04 -8.07 49.91
C LEU A 22 11.04 -6.89 50.00
N GLY A 23 10.62 -5.71 49.61
CA GLY A 23 11.39 -4.48 49.82
C GLY A 23 11.18 -3.49 48.66
N GLU A 24 10.62 -2.36 48.99
CA GLU A 24 10.28 -1.18 48.19
C GLU A 24 11.09 -0.98 46.88
N GLY A 25 10.40 -1.08 45.73
CA GLY A 25 10.99 -0.80 44.45
C GLY A 25 9.98 -1.00 43.30
N ILE A 26 9.83 -0.02 42.49
CA ILE A 26 8.92 0.07 41.35
C ILE A 26 9.00 -1.19 40.49
N LEU A 27 7.89 -1.95 40.41
CA LEU A 27 7.74 -3.11 39.54
C LEU A 27 7.48 -2.63 38.10
N LEU A 28 8.52 -2.62 37.28
CA LEU A 28 8.38 -2.47 35.84
C LEU A 28 7.99 -3.84 35.26
N VAL A 29 6.71 -4.07 35.05
CA VAL A 29 6.24 -5.26 34.33
C VAL A 29 6.53 -5.06 32.85
N ILE A 30 7.66 -5.57 32.38
CA ILE A 30 7.91 -5.75 30.95
C ILE A 30 7.12 -7.00 30.55
N LYS A 31 5.94 -6.80 30.01
CA LYS A 31 5.20 -7.83 29.31
C LYS A 31 5.86 -8.00 27.94
N GLU A 32 6.72 -9.00 27.79
CA GLU A 32 7.17 -9.42 26.48
C GLU A 32 6.00 -10.10 25.77
N ASP A 33 5.21 -9.31 25.06
CA ASP A 33 4.35 -9.84 24.03
C ASP A 33 5.27 -10.28 22.89
N HIS A 34 5.53 -11.57 22.80
CA HIS A 34 6.03 -12.20 21.57
C HIS A 34 4.94 -12.03 20.49
N ALA A 35 4.82 -10.83 19.96
CA ALA A 35 4.14 -10.62 18.70
C ALA A 35 5.03 -11.24 17.62
N SER A 36 4.66 -12.43 17.19
CA SER A 36 5.04 -12.99 15.90
C SER A 36 4.98 -11.83 14.89
N ALA A 37 6.14 -11.48 14.30
CA ALA A 37 6.21 -10.54 13.18
C ALA A 37 5.61 -11.21 11.94
N GLY A 38 4.30 -11.41 11.96
CA GLY A 38 3.53 -11.60 10.76
C GLY A 38 3.50 -10.25 10.04
N SER A 39 3.85 -10.24 8.77
CA SER A 39 3.58 -9.13 7.87
C SER A 39 2.11 -8.74 8.01
N THR A 40 1.82 -7.67 8.76
CA THR A 40 0.49 -7.06 8.75
C THR A 40 0.35 -6.28 7.44
N GLU A 41 0.20 -7.00 6.33
CA GLU A 41 -0.56 -6.50 5.21
C GLU A 41 -1.92 -6.15 5.78
N GLY A 42 -2.31 -4.86 5.71
CA GLY A 42 -3.60 -4.43 6.21
C GLY A 42 -4.69 -5.30 5.57
N ALA A 43 -5.65 -5.77 6.36
CA ALA A 43 -6.73 -6.59 5.85
C ALA A 43 -7.37 -5.92 4.62
N ALA A 44 -7.57 -6.68 3.56
CA ALA A 44 -8.15 -6.17 2.33
C ALA A 44 -9.51 -5.50 2.60
N TYR A 45 -9.74 -4.34 1.99
CA TYR A 45 -11.00 -3.61 2.14
C TYR A 45 -11.86 -3.76 0.91
N HIS A 46 -13.07 -4.21 1.14
CA HIS A 46 -14.13 -4.28 0.15
C HIS A 46 -15.24 -3.27 0.48
N PHE A 47 -15.68 -2.46 -0.48
CA PHE A 47 -16.78 -1.51 -0.27
C PHE A 47 -18.11 -2.25 -0.12
N GLN A 48 -18.83 -2.01 0.98
CA GLN A 48 -20.12 -2.65 1.25
C GLN A 48 -21.29 -1.73 0.85
N GLY A 49 -22.50 -2.27 0.81
CA GLY A 49 -23.71 -1.63 0.31
C GLY A 49 -24.01 -0.21 0.83
N THR A 50 -23.57 0.15 2.04
CA THR A 50 -23.70 1.52 2.60
C THR A 50 -22.78 2.54 1.94
N ASP A 51 -21.76 2.09 1.20
CA ASP A 51 -20.82 2.93 0.48
C ASP A 51 -21.23 3.13 -0.99
N GLN A 52 -22.34 2.51 -1.45
CA GLN A 52 -22.77 2.60 -2.84
C GLN A 52 -23.02 4.05 -3.30
N PRO A 53 -22.63 4.40 -4.53
CA PRO A 53 -22.95 5.71 -5.09
C PRO A 53 -24.47 5.85 -5.20
N GLN A 54 -25.01 6.95 -4.67
CA GLN A 54 -26.39 7.29 -4.95
C GLN A 54 -26.51 7.64 -6.44
N ALA A 55 -27.38 6.93 -7.15
CA ALA A 55 -27.65 7.19 -8.56
C ALA A 55 -28.00 8.69 -8.77
N THR A 56 -27.32 9.32 -9.73
CA THR A 56 -27.61 10.63 -10.30
C THR A 56 -27.66 11.82 -9.33
N ARG A 57 -26.51 12.17 -8.74
CA ARG A 57 -26.23 13.58 -8.41
C ARG A 57 -24.78 13.86 -8.78
N SER A 58 -24.55 14.87 -9.63
CA SER A 58 -23.23 15.46 -9.82
C SER A 58 -22.79 16.05 -8.47
N HIS A 59 -22.17 15.22 -7.65
CA HIS A 59 -21.61 15.67 -6.38
C HIS A 59 -20.42 16.56 -6.71
N LYS A 60 -20.57 17.88 -6.48
CA LYS A 60 -19.41 18.77 -6.38
C LYS A 60 -18.66 18.34 -5.12
N TYR A 61 -17.62 17.51 -5.31
CA TYR A 61 -16.73 17.14 -4.23
C TYR A 61 -15.92 18.37 -3.81
N HIS A 62 -16.34 19.02 -2.71
CA HIS A 62 -15.55 20.08 -2.10
C HIS A 62 -14.35 19.45 -1.38
N THR A 63 -13.20 19.56 -1.98
CA THR A 63 -11.94 19.04 -1.44
C THR A 63 -11.10 20.20 -0.96
N ASN A 64 -10.44 20.03 0.19
CA ASN A 64 -9.53 21.06 0.73
C ASN A 64 -8.21 21.14 -0.06
N LEU A 65 -7.95 20.19 -0.97
CA LEU A 65 -6.80 20.23 -1.86
C LEU A 65 -7.20 20.90 -3.18
N ASN A 66 -6.44 21.93 -3.57
CA ASN A 66 -6.60 22.54 -4.89
C ASN A 66 -5.91 21.67 -5.98
N HIS A 67 -6.14 22.02 -7.24
CA HIS A 67 -5.60 21.27 -8.39
C HIS A 67 -4.06 21.13 -8.35
N LYS A 68 -3.33 22.16 -7.89
CA LYS A 68 -1.86 22.10 -7.76
C LYS A 68 -1.43 21.09 -6.72
N GLN A 69 -2.16 20.97 -5.62
CA GLN A 69 -1.84 20.03 -4.55
C GLN A 69 -2.09 18.56 -4.93
N THR A 70 -3.05 18.29 -5.84
CA THR A 70 -3.23 16.92 -6.36
C THR A 70 -2.15 16.51 -7.36
N LEU A 71 -1.43 17.48 -7.94
CA LEU A 71 -0.33 17.27 -8.88
C LEU A 71 1.06 17.30 -8.23
N ILE A 72 1.13 17.31 -6.90
CA ILE A 72 2.42 17.27 -6.20
C ILE A 72 3.26 16.08 -6.68
N LEU A 73 4.49 16.34 -7.10
CA LEU A 73 5.44 15.30 -7.47
C LEU A 73 6.22 14.87 -6.24
N VAL A 74 6.17 13.58 -5.93
CA VAL A 74 6.98 12.93 -4.91
C VAL A 74 7.61 11.69 -5.55
N ASN A 75 8.93 11.65 -5.63
CA ASN A 75 9.70 10.55 -6.18
C ASN A 75 11.14 10.59 -5.63
N LYS A 76 12.08 9.84 -6.19
CA LYS A 76 13.46 9.75 -5.69
C LYS A 76 14.21 11.08 -5.66
N ASP A 77 13.82 12.02 -6.52
CA ASP A 77 14.48 13.32 -6.68
C ASP A 77 13.68 14.47 -6.04
N HIS A 78 12.39 14.22 -5.74
CA HIS A 78 11.46 15.21 -5.19
C HIS A 78 10.87 14.70 -3.88
N ALA A 79 11.38 15.24 -2.78
CA ALA A 79 10.86 14.94 -1.45
C ALA A 79 9.48 15.56 -1.21
N LEU A 80 8.70 14.95 -0.35
CA LEU A 80 7.47 15.53 0.17
C LEU A 80 7.78 16.88 0.84
N PRO A 81 7.10 17.98 0.47
CA PRO A 81 7.36 19.30 1.05
C PRO A 81 7.25 19.31 2.58
N LYS A 82 8.15 20.01 3.25
CA LYS A 82 8.08 20.20 4.70
C LYS A 82 6.73 20.83 5.08
N GLY A 83 6.09 20.28 6.11
CA GLY A 83 4.80 20.75 6.58
C GLY A 83 3.62 20.28 5.71
N TYR A 84 3.83 19.39 4.74
CA TYR A 84 2.73 18.78 4.01
C TYR A 84 1.76 18.12 4.98
N SER A 85 0.48 18.43 4.82
CA SER A 85 -0.59 17.80 5.57
C SER A 85 -1.80 17.56 4.67
N VAL A 86 -2.55 16.51 4.96
CA VAL A 86 -3.73 16.12 4.20
C VAL A 86 -4.81 15.61 5.12
N GLN A 87 -6.06 15.98 4.85
CA GLN A 87 -7.19 15.38 5.56
C GLN A 87 -7.36 13.93 5.11
N LEU A 88 -7.41 13.01 6.07
CA LEU A 88 -7.54 11.59 5.81
C LEU A 88 -8.97 11.11 6.04
N LYS A 89 -9.37 10.10 5.27
CA LYS A 89 -10.54 9.25 5.48
C LYS A 89 -10.05 7.84 5.78
N THR A 90 -10.47 7.29 6.90
CA THR A 90 -10.20 5.89 7.25
C THR A 90 -11.26 5.00 6.62
N LEU A 91 -10.84 3.96 5.91
CA LEU A 91 -11.67 2.88 5.40
C LEU A 91 -11.97 1.88 6.52
N LYS A 92 -12.96 1.02 6.33
CA LYS A 92 -13.39 0.06 7.38
C LYS A 92 -12.30 -0.92 7.81
N ASN A 93 -11.36 -1.25 6.91
CA ASN A 93 -10.20 -2.10 7.21
C ASN A 93 -9.04 -1.34 7.89
N GLY A 94 -9.23 -0.08 8.28
CA GLY A 94 -8.21 0.73 8.92
C GLY A 94 -7.26 1.47 7.98
N ILE A 95 -7.27 1.16 6.68
CA ILE A 95 -6.46 1.87 5.67
C ILE A 95 -6.96 3.30 5.56
N GLN A 96 -6.02 4.24 5.48
CA GLN A 96 -6.31 5.65 5.33
C GLN A 96 -5.99 6.12 3.92
N VAL A 97 -6.79 7.03 3.41
CA VAL A 97 -6.57 7.71 2.12
C VAL A 97 -6.85 9.19 2.28
N ALA A 98 -6.30 10.03 1.43
CA ALA A 98 -6.67 11.44 1.42
C ALA A 98 -8.19 11.57 1.19
N LYS A 99 -8.86 12.38 1.99
CA LYS A 99 -10.32 12.57 1.92
C LYS A 99 -10.78 12.95 0.51
N VAL A 100 -9.94 13.68 -0.24
CA VAL A 100 -10.21 14.12 -1.60
C VAL A 100 -10.36 12.97 -2.58
N ILE A 101 -9.59 11.87 -2.43
CA ILE A 101 -9.65 10.77 -3.38
C ILE A 101 -10.76 9.77 -3.07
N TYR A 102 -11.28 9.76 -1.85
CA TYR A 102 -12.23 8.75 -1.39
C TYR A 102 -13.47 8.61 -2.30
N PRO A 103 -14.18 9.68 -2.70
CA PRO A 103 -15.35 9.53 -3.56
C PRO A 103 -14.98 8.99 -4.96
N HIS A 104 -13.85 9.40 -5.51
CA HIS A 104 -13.37 8.92 -6.80
C HIS A 104 -12.92 7.46 -6.76
N LEU A 105 -12.23 7.07 -5.67
CA LEU A 105 -11.84 5.69 -5.41
C LEU A 105 -13.07 4.79 -5.27
N ARG A 106 -14.07 5.23 -4.50
CA ARG A 106 -15.32 4.51 -4.33
C ARG A 106 -16.04 4.29 -5.65
N ASP A 107 -16.20 5.36 -6.45
CA ASP A 107 -16.89 5.27 -7.74
C ASP A 107 -16.14 4.33 -8.70
N MET A 108 -14.80 4.41 -8.76
CA MET A 108 -13.96 3.50 -9.55
C MET A 108 -14.12 2.04 -9.10
N TRP A 109 -14.23 1.82 -7.78
CA TRP A 109 -14.44 0.50 -7.20
C TRP A 109 -15.76 -0.11 -7.68
N PHE A 110 -16.88 0.60 -7.43
CA PHE A 110 -18.20 0.08 -7.78
C PHE A 110 -18.36 -0.15 -9.28
N ASP A 111 -17.84 0.74 -10.10
CA ASP A 111 -17.93 0.58 -11.56
C ASP A 111 -17.06 -0.59 -12.05
N CYS A 112 -15.92 -0.87 -11.39
CA CYS A 112 -15.12 -2.06 -11.69
C CYS A 112 -15.90 -3.35 -11.39
N GLU A 113 -16.50 -3.46 -10.21
CA GLU A 113 -17.27 -4.64 -9.82
C GLU A 113 -18.57 -4.78 -10.62
N ALA A 114 -19.20 -3.67 -11.00
CA ALA A 114 -20.38 -3.65 -11.86
C ALA A 114 -20.06 -4.05 -13.31
N ALA A 115 -18.83 -3.89 -13.77
CA ALA A 115 -18.43 -4.24 -15.14
C ALA A 115 -18.47 -5.75 -15.39
N ASN A 116 -18.29 -6.57 -14.35
CA ASN A 116 -18.43 -8.02 -14.43
C ASN A 116 -18.75 -8.58 -13.04
N PRO A 117 -19.77 -9.46 -12.90
CA PRO A 117 -20.16 -10.03 -11.60
C PRO A 117 -19.07 -10.88 -10.92
N ASN A 118 -18.04 -11.27 -11.67
CA ASN A 118 -16.90 -12.01 -11.11
C ASN A 118 -15.75 -11.09 -10.70
N TYR A 119 -15.84 -9.77 -10.94
CA TYR A 119 -14.79 -8.84 -10.53
C TYR A 119 -14.97 -8.47 -9.06
N SER A 120 -13.88 -8.58 -8.34
CA SER A 120 -13.79 -8.15 -6.94
C SER A 120 -12.40 -7.62 -6.67
N ILE A 121 -12.31 -6.41 -6.10
CA ILE A 121 -11.04 -5.75 -5.84
C ILE A 121 -10.88 -5.35 -4.37
N ASN A 122 -9.64 -5.16 -3.95
CA ASN A 122 -9.31 -4.74 -2.59
C ASN A 122 -8.31 -3.58 -2.61
N VAL A 123 -8.53 -2.59 -1.75
CA VAL A 123 -7.48 -1.64 -1.38
C VAL A 123 -6.63 -2.30 -0.29
N VAL A 124 -5.36 -2.54 -0.58
CA VAL A 124 -4.43 -3.21 0.34
C VAL A 124 -3.43 -2.24 0.95
N SER A 125 -3.28 -1.04 0.37
CA SER A 125 -2.43 0.02 0.92
C SER A 125 -2.95 1.40 0.50
N GLY A 126 -2.75 2.40 1.36
CA GLY A 126 -3.11 3.80 1.13
C GLY A 126 -2.09 4.73 1.78
N TYR A 127 -2.54 5.69 2.60
CA TYR A 127 -1.64 6.59 3.32
C TYR A 127 -0.70 5.81 4.26
N ARG A 128 0.56 6.18 4.22
CA ARG A 128 1.60 5.67 5.13
C ARG A 128 2.27 6.82 5.86
N THR A 129 2.47 6.70 7.16
CA THR A 129 3.31 7.63 7.89
C THR A 129 4.79 7.47 7.51
N ARG A 130 5.58 8.51 7.69
CA ARG A 130 7.04 8.48 7.54
C ARG A 130 7.68 7.28 8.28
N GLN A 131 7.25 7.04 9.53
CA GLN A 131 7.76 5.93 10.33
C GLN A 131 7.43 4.58 9.69
N LYS A 132 6.19 4.36 9.25
CA LYS A 132 5.79 3.12 8.56
C LYS A 132 6.61 2.92 7.28
N GLN A 133 6.85 3.99 6.52
CA GLN A 133 7.65 3.92 5.29
C GLN A 133 9.11 3.52 5.58
N THR A 134 9.70 4.06 6.66
CA THR A 134 11.06 3.66 7.12
C THR A 134 11.12 2.18 7.48
N ILE A 135 10.12 1.68 8.19
CA ILE A 135 10.02 0.26 8.58
C ILE A 135 9.94 -0.61 7.33
N LEU A 136 9.04 -0.29 6.38
CA LEU A 136 8.85 -1.07 5.15
C LEU A 136 10.14 -1.19 4.32
N LEU A 137 10.87 -0.07 4.16
CA LEU A 137 12.16 -0.12 3.45
C LEU A 137 13.16 -1.01 4.18
N SER A 138 13.21 -0.93 5.50
CA SER A 138 14.12 -1.77 6.31
C SER A 138 13.76 -3.25 6.22
N GLU A 139 12.47 -3.57 6.18
CA GLU A 139 11.96 -4.94 6.03
C GLU A 139 12.31 -5.51 4.65
N GLU A 140 12.11 -4.72 3.58
CA GLU A 140 12.46 -5.17 2.22
C GLU A 140 13.97 -5.38 2.07
N ILE A 141 14.81 -4.51 2.64
CA ILE A 141 16.27 -4.72 2.65
C ILE A 141 16.62 -6.03 3.34
N ARG A 142 16.07 -6.29 4.56
CA ARG A 142 16.34 -7.55 5.28
C ARG A 142 15.83 -8.78 4.54
N LYS A 143 14.71 -8.66 3.85
CA LYS A 143 14.16 -9.73 3.00
C LYS A 143 15.15 -10.08 1.88
N ASN A 144 15.70 -9.08 1.21
CA ASN A 144 16.70 -9.27 0.15
C ASN A 144 18.01 -9.85 0.72
N GLU A 145 18.47 -9.40 1.90
CA GLU A 145 19.65 -9.98 2.56
C GLU A 145 19.47 -11.49 2.84
N ARG A 146 18.26 -11.92 3.22
CA ARG A 146 17.96 -13.35 3.44
C ARG A 146 18.07 -14.20 2.18
N THR A 147 18.06 -13.60 0.99
CA THR A 147 18.35 -14.30 -0.28
C THR A 147 19.84 -14.41 -0.60
N GLY A 148 20.72 -13.97 0.32
CA GLY A 148 22.19 -14.01 0.17
C GLY A 148 22.78 -12.73 -0.43
N MET A 149 22.00 -11.67 -0.60
CA MET A 149 22.53 -10.38 -1.06
C MET A 149 23.36 -9.69 0.04
N SER A 150 24.43 -9.00 -0.34
CA SER A 150 25.08 -8.06 0.55
C SER A 150 24.13 -6.90 0.88
N TYR A 151 24.27 -6.26 2.05
CA TYR A 151 23.46 -5.09 2.44
C TYR A 151 23.38 -4.02 1.33
N ARG A 152 24.53 -3.72 0.68
CA ARG A 152 24.58 -2.73 -0.40
C ARG A 152 23.72 -3.14 -1.60
N SER A 153 23.77 -4.41 -2.00
CA SER A 153 22.97 -4.94 -3.10
C SER A 153 21.49 -5.03 -2.72
N ALA A 154 21.20 -5.52 -1.51
CA ALA A 154 19.85 -5.63 -0.97
C ALA A 154 19.16 -4.26 -0.88
N LYS A 155 19.85 -3.23 -0.38
CA LYS A 155 19.34 -1.86 -0.35
C LYS A 155 19.11 -1.29 -1.75
N LYS A 156 20.04 -1.50 -2.68
CA LYS A 156 19.89 -1.05 -4.07
C LYS A 156 18.67 -1.69 -4.73
N ASP A 157 18.43 -2.96 -4.48
CA ASP A 157 17.29 -3.67 -5.06
C ASP A 157 15.97 -3.23 -4.39
N ALA A 158 15.91 -3.14 -3.06
CA ALA A 158 14.75 -2.66 -2.32
C ALA A 158 14.29 -1.27 -2.80
N LEU A 159 15.22 -0.36 -3.06
CA LEU A 159 14.92 0.99 -3.57
C LEU A 159 14.34 1.02 -4.99
N ARG A 160 14.23 -0.10 -5.69
CA ARG A 160 13.54 -0.17 -6.99
C ARG A 160 12.03 -0.21 -6.86
N SER A 161 11.51 -0.65 -5.71
CA SER A 161 10.07 -0.78 -5.43
C SER A 161 9.63 -0.04 -4.17
N VAL A 162 10.51 0.14 -3.18
CA VAL A 162 10.15 0.80 -1.92
C VAL A 162 10.91 2.12 -1.78
N ALA A 163 10.17 3.22 -1.74
CA ALA A 163 10.71 4.55 -1.53
C ALA A 163 11.29 4.72 -0.11
N PRO A 164 12.34 5.52 0.08
CA PRO A 164 12.69 5.99 1.41
C PRO A 164 11.61 6.94 1.97
N ALA A 165 11.61 7.12 3.29
CA ALA A 165 10.74 8.11 3.94
C ALA A 165 10.97 9.50 3.35
N ASP A 166 9.92 10.29 3.28
CA ASP A 166 9.80 11.59 2.61
C ASP A 166 9.81 11.54 1.08
N TYR A 167 10.02 10.38 0.45
CA TYR A 167 10.07 10.21 -1.01
C TYR A 167 9.00 9.22 -1.53
N SER A 168 8.05 8.84 -0.66
CA SER A 168 6.96 7.92 -1.01
C SER A 168 5.67 8.67 -1.33
N GLU A 169 5.03 8.36 -2.46
CA GLU A 169 3.69 8.89 -2.77
C GLU A 169 2.63 8.51 -1.74
N HIS A 170 2.80 7.37 -1.05
CA HIS A 170 1.88 6.97 0.01
C HIS A 170 1.84 7.97 1.18
N GLU A 171 2.90 8.73 1.41
CA GLU A 171 2.91 9.78 2.43
C GLU A 171 2.07 11.00 2.03
N THR A 172 1.67 11.10 0.76
CA THR A 172 0.72 12.11 0.30
C THR A 172 -0.74 11.74 0.59
N GLY A 173 -1.03 10.47 0.76
CA GLY A 173 -2.39 9.92 0.81
C GLY A 173 -3.13 9.94 -0.54
N LEU A 174 -2.47 10.35 -1.63
CA LEU A 174 -3.08 10.49 -2.96
C LEU A 174 -2.97 9.24 -3.83
N CYS A 175 -2.38 8.17 -3.33
CA CYS A 175 -2.29 6.90 -4.04
C CYS A 175 -2.85 5.74 -3.23
N VAL A 176 -3.15 4.66 -3.94
CA VAL A 176 -3.61 3.40 -3.38
C VAL A 176 -3.00 2.23 -4.14
N ASP A 177 -2.71 1.15 -3.42
CA ASP A 177 -2.43 -0.14 -4.02
C ASP A 177 -3.73 -0.96 -4.04
N ILE A 178 -4.13 -1.40 -5.25
CA ILE A 178 -5.36 -2.16 -5.49
C ILE A 178 -5.01 -3.52 -6.09
N THR A 179 -5.60 -4.56 -5.53
CA THR A 179 -5.44 -5.94 -5.98
C THR A 179 -6.78 -6.55 -6.38
N ALA A 180 -6.75 -7.61 -7.19
CA ALA A 180 -7.89 -8.51 -7.31
C ALA A 180 -8.07 -9.30 -6.01
N SER A 181 -9.30 -9.68 -5.67
CA SER A 181 -9.60 -10.37 -4.41
C SER A 181 -9.08 -11.81 -4.37
N ASP A 182 -8.91 -12.43 -5.52
CA ASP A 182 -8.33 -13.78 -5.68
C ASP A 182 -6.80 -13.77 -5.84
N HIS A 183 -6.18 -12.58 -5.95
CA HIS A 183 -4.74 -12.39 -6.06
C HIS A 183 -4.27 -11.18 -5.23
N LEU A 184 -4.04 -11.38 -3.94
CA LEU A 184 -3.71 -10.29 -2.99
C LEU A 184 -2.23 -9.85 -3.03
N GLN A 185 -1.36 -10.56 -3.73
CA GLN A 185 0.06 -10.27 -3.83
C GLN A 185 0.33 -9.05 -4.70
N LEU A 186 1.22 -8.17 -4.24
CA LEU A 186 1.74 -7.03 -5.02
C LEU A 186 2.90 -7.49 -5.90
N ASP A 187 2.60 -8.27 -6.92
CA ASP A 187 3.57 -8.87 -7.83
C ASP A 187 3.17 -8.73 -9.31
N ARG A 188 3.96 -9.35 -10.19
CA ARG A 188 3.72 -9.28 -11.63
C ARG A 188 2.43 -9.99 -12.08
N GLY A 189 1.93 -10.95 -11.30
CA GLY A 189 0.69 -11.67 -11.57
C GLY A 189 -0.51 -10.73 -11.54
N GLN A 190 -0.48 -9.70 -10.68
CA GLN A 190 -1.55 -8.70 -10.58
C GLN A 190 -1.90 -8.08 -11.94
N ALA A 191 -0.90 -7.85 -12.80
CA ALA A 191 -1.12 -7.29 -14.14
C ALA A 191 -1.94 -8.18 -15.08
N GLN A 192 -2.08 -9.46 -14.76
CA GLN A 192 -2.81 -10.45 -15.56
C GLN A 192 -4.26 -10.59 -15.11
N THR A 193 -4.61 -10.14 -13.91
CA THR A 193 -5.98 -10.21 -13.42
C THR A 193 -6.91 -9.33 -14.27
N PRO A 194 -8.13 -9.79 -14.54
CA PRO A 194 -9.08 -9.02 -15.36
C PRO A 194 -9.47 -7.70 -14.69
N GLU A 195 -9.57 -7.67 -13.36
CA GLU A 195 -9.83 -6.46 -12.58
C GLU A 195 -8.73 -5.41 -12.77
N ASN A 196 -7.46 -5.82 -12.68
CA ASN A 196 -6.36 -4.88 -12.88
C ASN A 196 -6.30 -4.38 -14.34
N GLN A 197 -6.63 -5.23 -15.32
CA GLN A 197 -6.75 -4.79 -16.71
C GLN A 197 -7.85 -3.75 -16.87
N TRP A 198 -9.02 -3.95 -16.23
CA TRP A 198 -10.10 -2.99 -16.22
C TRP A 198 -9.66 -1.67 -15.55
N LEU A 199 -9.07 -1.74 -14.35
CA LEU A 199 -8.59 -0.56 -13.63
C LEU A 199 -7.61 0.26 -14.47
N ARG A 200 -6.62 -0.36 -15.09
CA ARG A 200 -5.64 0.34 -15.95
C ARG A 200 -6.27 0.99 -17.17
N LYS A 201 -7.38 0.44 -17.68
CA LYS A 201 -8.11 1.00 -18.82
C LYS A 201 -8.98 2.17 -18.42
N HIS A 202 -9.56 2.15 -17.23
CA HIS A 202 -10.62 3.09 -16.81
C HIS A 202 -10.22 4.07 -15.71
N CYS A 203 -9.10 3.88 -15.02
CA CYS A 203 -8.69 4.71 -13.87
C CYS A 203 -8.71 6.23 -14.16
N ALA A 204 -8.41 6.63 -15.40
CA ALA A 204 -8.40 8.04 -15.79
C ALA A 204 -9.77 8.72 -15.71
N ASP A 205 -10.85 7.98 -15.86
CA ASP A 205 -12.22 8.51 -15.76
C ASP A 205 -12.58 8.92 -14.32
N TYR A 206 -11.85 8.37 -13.36
CA TYR A 206 -11.97 8.68 -11.93
C TYR A 206 -10.87 9.61 -11.42
N GLY A 207 -9.92 10.00 -12.30
CA GLY A 207 -8.83 10.91 -11.96
C GLY A 207 -7.57 10.22 -11.45
N PHE A 208 -7.47 8.90 -11.60
CA PHE A 208 -6.28 8.12 -11.26
C PHE A 208 -5.44 7.83 -12.51
N ILE A 209 -4.15 7.59 -12.30
CA ILE A 209 -3.22 7.10 -13.30
C ILE A 209 -2.54 5.82 -12.83
N LEU A 210 -2.13 4.96 -13.75
CA LEU A 210 -1.13 3.95 -13.49
C LEU A 210 0.22 4.66 -13.31
N ARG A 211 0.69 4.75 -12.07
CA ARG A 211 1.79 5.64 -11.70
C ARG A 211 3.15 5.20 -12.23
N TYR A 212 3.41 3.90 -12.20
CA TYR A 212 4.67 3.29 -12.59
C TYR A 212 4.46 2.32 -13.77
N PRO A 213 4.28 2.86 -15.00
CA PRO A 213 4.01 2.04 -16.18
C PRO A 213 5.28 1.35 -16.68
N LYS A 214 5.10 0.28 -17.47
CA LYS A 214 6.21 -0.44 -18.11
C LYS A 214 7.04 0.48 -19.00
N HIS A 215 8.35 0.27 -19.02
CA HIS A 215 9.33 0.97 -19.86
C HIS A 215 9.53 2.45 -19.49
N LYS A 216 9.08 2.86 -18.31
CA LYS A 216 9.27 4.23 -17.77
C LYS A 216 10.11 4.27 -16.50
N GLU A 217 10.78 3.16 -16.15
CA GLU A 217 11.58 3.01 -14.93
C GLU A 217 12.72 4.05 -14.84
N LYS A 218 13.27 4.46 -16.00
CA LYS A 218 14.32 5.49 -16.06
C LYS A 218 13.79 6.89 -15.73
N VAL A 219 12.50 7.14 -15.95
CA VAL A 219 11.85 8.43 -15.68
C VAL A 219 11.31 8.46 -14.26
N THR A 220 10.57 7.42 -13.86
CA THR A 220 9.92 7.38 -12.55
C THR A 220 10.86 6.99 -11.42
N GLY A 221 11.97 6.30 -11.74
CA GLY A 221 12.91 5.74 -10.78
C GLY A 221 12.44 4.42 -10.13
N TYR A 222 11.21 3.96 -10.42
CA TYR A 222 10.61 2.75 -9.85
C TYR A 222 10.32 1.72 -10.92
N MET A 223 10.32 0.44 -10.52
CA MET A 223 9.93 -0.66 -11.39
C MET A 223 8.43 -0.56 -11.74
N TYR A 224 8.01 -1.36 -12.73
CA TYR A 224 6.59 -1.48 -13.08
C TYR A 224 5.76 -2.00 -11.91
N GLU A 225 4.71 -1.26 -11.53
CA GLU A 225 3.76 -1.64 -10.49
C GLU A 225 2.33 -1.50 -11.02
N SER A 226 1.72 -2.61 -11.43
CA SER A 226 0.37 -2.61 -11.99
C SER A 226 -0.72 -2.27 -10.97
N TRP A 227 -0.42 -2.39 -9.69
CA TRP A 227 -1.33 -2.19 -8.57
C TRP A 227 -1.37 -0.74 -8.05
N HIS A 228 -0.36 0.08 -8.35
CA HIS A 228 -0.20 1.40 -7.79
C HIS A 228 -0.91 2.48 -8.62
N PHE A 229 -2.02 2.99 -8.08
CA PHE A 229 -2.85 4.02 -8.72
C PHE A 229 -2.72 5.35 -7.99
N ARG A 230 -2.30 6.40 -8.70
CA ARG A 230 -2.12 7.74 -8.18
C ARG A 230 -3.23 8.68 -8.67
N TYR A 231 -3.88 9.38 -7.73
CA TYR A 231 -4.85 10.43 -8.06
C TYR A 231 -4.17 11.73 -8.45
N VAL A 232 -4.54 12.28 -9.58
CA VAL A 232 -4.04 13.55 -10.15
C VAL A 232 -5.17 14.46 -10.66
N GLY A 233 -6.42 14.04 -10.46
CA GLY A 233 -7.60 14.70 -11.01
C GLY A 233 -7.91 14.29 -12.45
N LYS A 234 -9.20 14.32 -12.83
CA LYS A 234 -9.68 13.74 -14.11
C LYS A 234 -9.02 14.35 -15.35
N LYS A 235 -8.78 15.68 -15.36
CA LYS A 235 -8.18 16.35 -16.53
C LYS A 235 -6.75 15.86 -16.80
N ALA A 236 -5.90 15.88 -15.77
CA ALA A 236 -4.52 15.42 -15.86
C ALA A 236 -4.46 13.91 -16.15
N ALA A 237 -5.27 13.11 -15.44
CA ALA A 237 -5.31 11.66 -15.63
C ALA A 237 -5.64 11.27 -17.06
N LYS A 238 -6.66 11.89 -17.67
CA LYS A 238 -7.04 11.63 -19.06
C LYS A 238 -5.92 11.98 -20.04
N LYS A 239 -5.19 13.09 -19.83
CA LYS A 239 -4.07 13.46 -20.69
C LYS A 239 -2.92 12.44 -20.52
N ILE A 240 -2.50 12.19 -19.29
CA ILE A 240 -1.39 11.29 -18.95
C ILE A 240 -1.62 9.87 -19.54
N MET A 241 -2.80 9.30 -19.27
CA MET A 241 -3.10 7.94 -19.72
C MET A 241 -3.29 7.82 -21.23
N ARG A 242 -3.91 8.82 -21.89
CA ARG A 242 -4.06 8.86 -23.35
C ARG A 242 -2.71 8.97 -24.07
N GLU A 243 -1.83 9.83 -23.58
CA GLU A 243 -0.53 10.11 -24.20
C GLU A 243 0.56 9.12 -23.74
N LYS A 244 0.22 8.23 -22.78
CA LYS A 244 1.14 7.22 -22.21
C LYS A 244 2.43 7.84 -21.65
N ILE A 245 2.29 9.01 -21.05
CA ILE A 245 3.36 9.73 -20.34
C ILE A 245 3.28 9.49 -18.84
N THR A 246 4.34 9.83 -18.11
CA THR A 246 4.37 9.76 -16.64
C THR A 246 3.91 11.09 -16.01
N LEU A 247 3.76 11.13 -14.70
CA LEU A 247 3.50 12.38 -13.98
C LEU A 247 4.67 13.35 -14.11
N GLU A 248 5.91 12.85 -14.11
CA GLU A 248 7.12 13.63 -14.34
C GLU A 248 7.10 14.32 -15.71
N GLU A 249 6.81 13.56 -16.76
CA GLU A 249 6.73 14.09 -18.14
C GLU A 249 5.58 15.10 -18.28
N TYR A 250 4.44 14.86 -17.62
CA TYR A 250 3.31 15.78 -17.63
C TYR A 250 3.61 17.12 -16.96
N LEU A 251 4.42 17.12 -15.90
CA LEU A 251 4.75 18.33 -15.13
C LEU A 251 5.91 19.14 -15.74
N GLN A 252 6.65 18.59 -16.69
CA GLN A 252 7.71 19.29 -17.45
C GLN A 252 7.17 20.08 -18.64
N GLU A 253 5.90 19.92 -19.00
CA GLU A 253 5.18 20.73 -19.99
C GLU A 253 4.60 22.00 -19.31
#